data_d22e618d535c1f01ebc5c5a15ea10514
#
_entry.id   d22e618d535c1f01ebc5c5a15ea10514
#
_cell.length_a   1.000
_cell.length_b   1.000
_cell.length_c   1.000
_cell.angle_alpha   90.00
_cell.angle_beta   90.00
_cell.angle_gamma   90.00
#
_symmetry.space_group_name_H-M   'P 1'
#
loop_
_entity.id
_entity.type
_entity.pdbx_description
1 polymer ?
#
loop_
_entity_poly.entity_id
_entity_poly.type
_entity_poly.pdbx_seq_one_letter_code
_entity_poly.pdbx_strand_id
1 'polypeptide(L)'
;MLSVRRTAILALACMLGSSGCGGGKSAGDPAANSAGGAKVLNLYIWSDYLAADTLSNFEKQYGIKVHPAYYDTNETLETKLLAGSSGFDIVVPSASYFERQIKAGAYLVLDKSKLPNLKNMDPQLMDRVASNDPGNAHGVIYLWGSNGIGYNEKMIKALMPDAPLDSWRLVFDPAVAAKVAKCGISLLDSPAEMLRAVYSYMGKDPNSQSADDLAQAEAVLLKIRPYIRNFSSSEYIEALANGDLCISVAYNGDVMQARDRAREANKGIDIKYAVPKEGSILWFDMLAIPKDAPDPDSAYAFMNYMMTPQVIAAVSNFKRYANANIASQPLVLPAVKDDPGIYPTPDQRQKLALQLADSPEQTRAITRVWQKFKTGQ
;
A
#
# COMPACT_ATOMS: atom_id res chain seq x y z
N MET A 1 29.21 39.11 36.80
CA MET A 1 30.62 38.69 36.90
C MET A 1 30.90 37.83 35.71
N LEU A 2 31.38 38.43 34.64
CA LEU A 2 32.76 38.49 34.11
C LEU A 2 33.41 37.10 34.05
N SER A 3 33.81 36.54 32.90
CA SER A 3 34.89 37.09 32.08
C SER A 3 34.92 36.49 30.67
N VAL A 4 35.17 37.34 29.76
CA VAL A 4 35.61 37.22 28.38
C VAL A 4 37.07 36.72 28.34
N ARG A 5 37.46 35.85 27.37
CA ARG A 5 38.79 35.91 26.78
C ARG A 5 38.78 35.54 25.30
N ARG A 6 39.32 36.45 24.52
CA ARG A 6 39.62 36.47 23.08
C ARG A 6 41.03 35.93 22.81
N THR A 7 41.30 35.81 21.48
CA THR A 7 42.59 35.78 20.75
C THR A 7 43.15 34.39 20.47
N ALA A 8 43.73 34.05 19.28
CA ALA A 8 44.39 34.82 18.27
C ALA A 8 44.43 34.10 16.91
N ILE A 9 44.56 34.93 15.89
CA ILE A 9 44.84 34.66 14.47
C ILE A 9 46.33 34.29 14.30
N LEU A 10 46.65 33.34 13.39
CA LEU A 10 47.96 33.35 12.71
C LEU A 10 47.79 32.89 11.25
N ALA A 11 48.03 33.84 10.36
CA ALA A 11 48.24 33.64 8.93
C ALA A 11 49.74 33.46 8.69
N LEU A 12 50.13 32.59 7.78
CA LEU A 12 51.42 32.68 7.14
C LEU A 12 51.36 32.22 5.69
N ALA A 13 51.91 33.06 4.84
CA ALA A 13 51.85 33.06 3.39
C ALA A 13 53.12 32.47 2.74
N CYS A 14 52.96 32.12 1.48
CA CYS A 14 53.92 32.09 0.37
C CYS A 14 55.13 31.16 0.41
N MET A 15 55.31 30.34 -0.63
CA MET A 15 56.40 30.55 -1.60
C MET A 15 56.17 29.82 -2.93
N LEU A 16 56.38 30.60 -3.98
CA LEU A 16 56.48 30.21 -5.39
C LEU A 16 57.77 29.46 -5.68
N GLY A 17 57.71 28.51 -6.61
CA GLY A 17 58.87 27.90 -7.21
C GLY A 17 58.57 27.37 -8.60
N SER A 18 59.07 28.02 -9.61
CA SER A 18 58.90 27.83 -11.04
C SER A 18 59.93 26.88 -11.68
N SER A 19 59.52 26.31 -12.82
CA SER A 19 60.31 25.94 -14.00
C SER A 19 60.82 24.49 -14.12
N GLY A 20 60.47 23.88 -15.25
CA GLY A 20 61.12 22.71 -15.81
C GLY A 20 60.39 22.16 -17.04
N CYS A 21 60.68 22.70 -18.24
CA CYS A 21 60.33 22.13 -19.55
C CYS A 21 61.03 20.78 -19.80
N GLY A 22 60.36 19.80 -20.33
CA GLY A 22 60.95 18.58 -20.89
C GLY A 22 59.90 17.82 -21.67
N GLY A 23 59.98 17.91 -23.01
CA GLY A 23 59.08 17.24 -23.93
C GLY A 23 59.38 15.74 -24.08
N GLY A 24 58.34 14.96 -24.36
CA GLY A 24 58.47 13.52 -24.70
C GLY A 24 57.11 12.96 -25.10
N LYS A 25 57.05 12.52 -26.34
CA LYS A 25 55.92 12.01 -27.15
C LYS A 25 55.14 10.85 -26.55
N SER A 26 53.85 10.84 -26.93
CA SER A 26 53.17 9.71 -27.57
C SER A 26 52.41 8.71 -26.72
N ALA A 27 51.13 8.66 -27.02
CA ALA A 27 50.28 7.50 -27.15
C ALA A 27 49.82 6.74 -25.90
N GLY A 28 48.56 6.76 -25.75
CA GLY A 28 47.81 5.88 -24.87
C GLY A 28 46.59 6.62 -24.32
N ASP A 29 45.49 6.60 -25.11
CA ASP A 29 44.19 6.89 -24.52
C ASP A 29 44.03 6.01 -23.28
N PRO A 30 43.86 6.57 -22.09
CA PRO A 30 43.33 5.78 -21.00
C PRO A 30 41.86 5.55 -21.34
N ALA A 31 41.54 4.30 -21.70
CA ALA A 31 40.18 3.79 -21.62
C ALA A 31 39.53 4.40 -20.38
N ALA A 32 38.45 5.09 -20.58
CA ALA A 32 37.58 5.54 -19.52
C ALA A 32 37.23 4.30 -18.67
N ASN A 33 37.98 4.13 -17.61
CA ASN A 33 37.62 3.21 -16.52
C ASN A 33 36.40 3.85 -15.90
N SER A 34 35.22 3.49 -16.39
CA SER A 34 33.98 3.65 -15.66
C SER A 34 34.17 2.84 -14.39
N ALA A 35 34.63 3.49 -13.34
CA ALA A 35 34.57 2.96 -11.98
C ALA A 35 33.10 2.59 -11.74
N GLY A 36 32.77 1.34 -11.92
CA GLY A 36 31.46 0.80 -11.66
C GLY A 36 31.21 0.84 -10.16
N GLY A 37 30.71 1.98 -9.69
CA GLY A 37 30.08 2.03 -8.37
C GLY A 37 28.98 0.96 -8.35
N ALA A 38 28.86 0.24 -7.24
CA ALA A 38 27.79 -0.74 -7.08
C ALA A 38 26.46 -0.07 -7.41
N LYS A 39 25.68 -0.64 -8.34
CA LYS A 39 24.35 -0.12 -8.66
C LYS A 39 23.46 -0.18 -7.43
N VAL A 40 22.68 0.87 -7.23
CA VAL A 40 21.78 1.02 -6.10
C VAL A 40 20.36 1.28 -6.61
N LEU A 41 19.40 0.57 -6.06
CA LEU A 41 17.98 0.77 -6.26
C LEU A 41 17.38 1.38 -5.00
N ASN A 42 16.79 2.57 -5.10
CA ASN A 42 16.05 3.20 -4.03
C ASN A 42 14.57 2.82 -4.14
N LEU A 43 14.11 1.95 -3.26
CA LEU A 43 12.74 1.45 -3.21
C LEU A 43 11.93 2.21 -2.16
N TYR A 44 10.76 2.75 -2.51
CA TYR A 44 9.82 3.34 -1.56
C TYR A 44 8.51 2.56 -1.60
N ILE A 45 8.23 1.85 -0.52
CA ILE A 45 7.17 0.85 -0.45
C ILE A 45 6.44 0.91 0.88
N TRP A 46 5.24 0.36 0.94
CA TRP A 46 4.48 0.17 2.17
C TRP A 46 5.29 -0.58 3.22
N SER A 47 5.12 -0.18 4.48
CA SER A 47 5.70 -0.92 5.61
C SER A 47 5.23 -2.37 5.58
N ASP A 48 6.15 -3.30 5.88
CA ASP A 48 5.87 -4.74 5.97
C ASP A 48 5.17 -5.36 4.74
N TYR A 49 5.58 -5.02 3.51
CA TYR A 49 4.88 -5.40 2.28
C TYR A 49 5.69 -6.29 1.32
N LEU A 50 6.76 -6.92 1.81
CA LEU A 50 7.63 -7.85 1.07
C LEU A 50 7.79 -9.17 1.83
N ALA A 51 8.10 -10.26 1.13
CA ALA A 51 8.60 -11.46 1.79
C ALA A 51 10.04 -11.25 2.27
N ALA A 52 10.44 -11.92 3.34
CA ALA A 52 11.67 -11.65 4.07
C ALA A 52 12.95 -11.72 3.20
N ASP A 53 12.96 -12.58 2.19
CA ASP A 53 14.12 -12.84 1.33
C ASP A 53 14.05 -12.17 -0.05
N THR A 54 12.96 -11.42 -0.35
CA THR A 54 12.72 -10.80 -1.66
C THR A 54 13.88 -9.90 -2.10
N LEU A 55 14.29 -8.98 -1.24
CA LEU A 55 15.36 -8.01 -1.58
C LEU A 55 16.73 -8.69 -1.65
N SER A 56 17.05 -9.56 -0.70
CA SER A 56 18.34 -10.25 -0.69
C SER A 56 18.52 -11.18 -1.91
N ASN A 57 17.44 -11.80 -2.38
CA ASN A 57 17.45 -12.63 -3.60
C ASN A 57 17.63 -11.78 -4.86
N PHE A 58 16.98 -10.61 -4.93
CA PHE A 58 17.20 -9.66 -6.01
C PHE A 58 18.66 -9.18 -6.04
N GLU A 59 19.21 -8.75 -4.90
CA GLU A 59 20.60 -8.31 -4.80
C GLU A 59 21.58 -9.37 -5.28
N LYS A 60 21.37 -10.63 -4.86
CA LYS A 60 22.22 -11.77 -5.28
C LYS A 60 22.14 -12.04 -6.78
N GLN A 61 20.93 -11.94 -7.35
CA GLN A 61 20.69 -12.28 -8.76
C GLN A 61 21.19 -11.19 -9.72
N TYR A 62 21.03 -9.91 -9.35
CA TYR A 62 21.31 -8.79 -10.25
C TYR A 62 22.56 -7.99 -9.88
N GLY A 63 23.15 -8.20 -8.71
CA GLY A 63 24.29 -7.42 -8.23
C GLY A 63 23.94 -5.95 -7.94
N ILE A 64 22.66 -5.65 -7.74
CA ILE A 64 22.13 -4.31 -7.46
C ILE A 64 21.75 -4.26 -5.99
N LYS A 65 22.33 -3.32 -5.23
CA LYS A 65 21.96 -3.09 -3.83
C LYS A 65 20.60 -2.41 -3.75
N VAL A 66 19.75 -2.82 -2.81
CA VAL A 66 18.45 -2.18 -2.59
C VAL A 66 18.47 -1.37 -1.28
N HIS A 67 18.09 -0.11 -1.37
CA HIS A 67 17.85 0.77 -0.23
C HIS A 67 16.34 0.97 -0.06
N PRO A 68 15.69 0.18 0.81
CA PRO A 68 14.26 0.33 1.05
C PRO A 68 14.00 1.50 1.99
N ALA A 69 12.99 2.30 1.65
CA ALA A 69 12.33 3.24 2.54
C ALA A 69 10.84 2.90 2.59
N TYR A 70 10.19 3.25 3.69
CA TYR A 70 8.82 2.82 3.96
C TYR A 70 7.89 3.99 4.20
N TYR A 71 6.62 3.79 3.89
CA TYR A 71 5.53 4.71 4.22
C TYR A 71 4.27 3.93 4.61
N ASP A 72 3.35 4.62 5.29
CA ASP A 72 2.12 4.03 5.81
C ASP A 72 0.85 4.65 5.21
N THR A 73 0.99 5.71 4.38
CA THR A 73 -0.14 6.36 3.71
C THR A 73 0.21 6.79 2.29
N ASN A 74 -0.78 6.72 1.39
CA ASN A 74 -0.62 7.24 0.02
C ASN A 74 -0.33 8.74 -0.01
N GLU A 75 -0.85 9.51 0.96
CA GLU A 75 -0.62 10.95 1.08
C GLU A 75 0.85 11.27 1.34
N THR A 76 1.53 10.45 2.16
CA THR A 76 2.97 10.56 2.41
C THR A 76 3.76 10.32 1.13
N LEU A 77 3.45 9.25 0.39
CA LEU A 77 4.06 8.97 -0.90
C LEU A 77 3.82 10.11 -1.89
N GLU A 78 2.57 10.56 -2.02
CA GLU A 78 2.19 11.62 -2.96
C GLU A 78 2.91 12.93 -2.68
N THR A 79 2.96 13.33 -1.42
CA THR A 79 3.69 14.54 -1.01
C THR A 79 5.15 14.47 -1.44
N LYS A 80 5.78 13.31 -1.27
CA LYS A 80 7.18 13.10 -1.65
C LYS A 80 7.39 13.16 -3.17
N LEU A 81 6.50 12.52 -3.94
CA LEU A 81 6.57 12.50 -5.40
C LEU A 81 6.31 13.87 -6.02
N LEU A 82 5.28 14.58 -5.55
CA LEU A 82 4.88 15.86 -6.12
C LEU A 82 5.83 17.02 -5.72
N ALA A 83 6.63 16.85 -4.67
CA ALA A 83 7.71 17.79 -4.35
C ALA A 83 8.84 17.79 -5.39
N GLY A 84 8.93 16.73 -6.22
CA GLY A 84 10.01 16.51 -7.17
C GLY A 84 11.34 16.10 -6.52
N SER A 85 12.26 15.60 -7.32
CA SER A 85 13.53 15.05 -6.84
C SER A 85 13.33 14.03 -5.71
N SER A 86 12.42 13.10 -5.95
CA SER A 86 11.98 12.11 -4.95
C SER A 86 13.15 11.25 -4.45
N GLY A 87 14.12 10.99 -5.34
CA GLY A 87 15.29 10.15 -5.09
C GLY A 87 14.98 8.65 -5.10
N PHE A 88 13.76 8.26 -5.48
CA PHE A 88 13.37 6.86 -5.58
C PHE A 88 13.36 6.36 -7.01
N ASP A 89 13.68 5.07 -7.17
CA ASP A 89 13.67 4.37 -8.46
C ASP A 89 12.37 3.60 -8.67
N ILE A 90 11.82 3.03 -7.60
CA ILE A 90 10.53 2.32 -7.59
C ILE A 90 9.68 2.83 -6.42
N VAL A 91 8.39 3.01 -6.70
CA VAL A 91 7.37 3.31 -5.71
C VAL A 91 6.15 2.41 -5.90
N VAL A 92 5.30 2.30 -4.85
CA VAL A 92 4.16 1.36 -4.85
C VAL A 92 2.86 2.06 -4.44
N PRO A 93 2.34 3.00 -5.25
CA PRO A 93 1.08 3.69 -4.96
C PRO A 93 -0.14 2.76 -5.12
N SER A 94 -1.22 3.04 -4.39
CA SER A 94 -2.52 2.47 -4.69
C SER A 94 -3.12 3.11 -5.96
N ALA A 95 -3.83 2.32 -6.76
CA ALA A 95 -4.29 2.70 -8.11
C ALA A 95 -5.13 3.99 -8.14
N SER A 96 -5.95 4.26 -7.13
CA SER A 96 -6.75 5.49 -7.03
C SER A 96 -5.88 6.76 -6.85
N TYR A 97 -4.76 6.64 -6.15
CA TYR A 97 -3.77 7.73 -6.05
C TYR A 97 -2.89 7.81 -7.29
N PHE A 98 -2.53 6.65 -7.83
CA PHE A 98 -1.73 6.54 -9.03
C PHE A 98 -2.34 7.28 -10.22
N GLU A 99 -3.67 7.17 -10.42
CA GLU A 99 -4.41 7.88 -11.47
C GLU A 99 -4.15 9.40 -11.43
N ARG A 100 -4.28 10.03 -10.25
CA ARG A 100 -4.07 11.47 -10.15
C ARG A 100 -2.60 11.89 -10.23
N GLN A 101 -1.70 11.03 -9.77
CA GLN A 101 -0.26 11.23 -9.86
C GLN A 101 0.23 11.10 -11.31
N ILE A 102 -0.36 10.21 -12.12
CA ILE A 102 -0.15 10.15 -13.58
C ILE A 102 -0.55 11.47 -14.23
N LYS A 103 -1.75 12.00 -13.89
CA LYS A 103 -2.22 13.30 -14.41
C LYS A 103 -1.31 14.45 -14.02
N ALA A 104 -0.64 14.36 -12.88
CA ALA A 104 0.38 15.30 -12.43
C ALA A 104 1.77 15.08 -13.09
N GLY A 105 1.93 14.05 -13.91
CA GLY A 105 3.19 13.74 -14.59
C GLY A 105 4.29 13.16 -13.70
N ALA A 106 3.91 12.46 -12.62
CA ALA A 106 4.85 11.94 -11.63
C ALA A 106 5.62 10.69 -12.10
N TYR A 107 5.19 10.00 -13.17
CA TYR A 107 5.72 8.70 -13.56
C TYR A 107 6.27 8.67 -14.98
N LEU A 108 7.19 7.75 -15.22
CA LEU A 108 7.62 7.38 -16.57
C LEU A 108 6.52 6.57 -17.26
N VAL A 109 6.38 6.79 -18.59
CA VAL A 109 5.72 5.85 -19.46
C VAL A 109 6.63 4.63 -19.61
N LEU A 110 6.12 3.44 -19.32
CA LEU A 110 6.92 2.21 -19.30
C LEU A 110 7.31 1.76 -20.72
N ASP A 111 8.60 1.48 -20.88
CA ASP A 111 9.09 0.70 -22.02
C ASP A 111 8.79 -0.79 -21.76
N LYS A 112 7.67 -1.27 -22.29
CA LYS A 112 7.23 -2.67 -22.11
C LYS A 112 8.20 -3.70 -22.69
N SER A 113 9.11 -3.32 -23.59
CA SER A 113 10.13 -4.23 -24.11
C SER A 113 11.17 -4.63 -23.05
N LYS A 114 11.33 -3.80 -22.01
CA LYS A 114 12.18 -4.08 -20.82
C LYS A 114 11.50 -4.98 -19.78
N LEU A 115 10.24 -5.34 -19.98
CA LEU A 115 9.41 -6.09 -19.04
C LEU A 115 8.92 -7.43 -19.62
N PRO A 116 9.81 -8.38 -19.95
CA PRO A 116 9.43 -9.66 -20.57
C PRO A 116 8.46 -10.49 -19.72
N ASN A 117 8.41 -10.31 -18.40
CA ASN A 117 7.48 -10.98 -17.50
C ASN A 117 6.08 -10.36 -17.47
N LEU A 118 5.85 -9.23 -18.13
CA LEU A 118 4.52 -8.60 -18.24
C LEU A 118 3.46 -9.56 -18.85
N LYS A 119 3.90 -10.48 -19.72
CA LYS A 119 3.06 -11.54 -20.29
C LYS A 119 2.43 -12.49 -19.27
N ASN A 120 2.95 -12.51 -18.04
CA ASN A 120 2.45 -13.35 -16.95
C ASN A 120 1.27 -12.70 -16.19
N MET A 121 1.00 -11.41 -16.46
CA MET A 121 -0.06 -10.68 -15.77
C MET A 121 -1.44 -11.11 -16.27
N ASP A 122 -2.41 -11.16 -15.37
CA ASP A 122 -3.81 -11.45 -15.66
C ASP A 122 -4.43 -10.32 -16.51
N PRO A 123 -4.81 -10.58 -17.78
CA PRO A 123 -5.36 -9.55 -18.63
C PRO A 123 -6.67 -8.96 -18.10
N GLN A 124 -7.50 -9.73 -17.40
CA GLN A 124 -8.76 -9.23 -16.84
C GLN A 124 -8.51 -8.23 -15.71
N LEU A 125 -7.51 -8.48 -14.86
CA LEU A 125 -7.13 -7.52 -13.80
C LEU A 125 -6.43 -6.29 -14.38
N MET A 126 -5.59 -6.48 -15.40
CA MET A 126 -4.95 -5.35 -16.12
C MET A 126 -6.00 -4.48 -16.83
N ASP A 127 -7.04 -5.06 -17.42
CA ASP A 127 -8.16 -4.31 -18.03
C ASP A 127 -8.95 -3.53 -16.95
N ARG A 128 -9.14 -4.10 -15.77
CA ARG A 128 -9.81 -3.39 -14.66
C ARG A 128 -9.02 -2.17 -14.21
N VAL A 129 -7.71 -2.31 -14.01
CA VAL A 129 -6.87 -1.19 -13.53
C VAL A 129 -6.61 -0.15 -14.63
N ALA A 130 -6.89 -0.46 -15.90
CA ALA A 130 -6.79 0.49 -17.01
C ALA A 130 -7.69 1.73 -16.83
N SER A 131 -8.70 1.68 -15.97
CA SER A 131 -9.48 2.86 -15.57
C SER A 131 -8.64 3.89 -14.79
N ASN A 132 -7.64 3.42 -14.04
CA ASN A 132 -6.71 4.28 -13.28
C ASN A 132 -5.43 4.59 -14.08
N ASP A 133 -4.99 3.69 -14.96
CA ASP A 133 -3.82 3.83 -15.83
C ASP A 133 -4.16 3.44 -17.28
N PRO A 134 -4.68 4.36 -18.10
CA PRO A 134 -5.09 4.07 -19.47
C PRO A 134 -3.99 3.39 -20.28
N GLY A 135 -4.33 2.21 -20.83
CA GLY A 135 -3.41 1.37 -21.58
C GLY A 135 -2.33 0.69 -20.71
N ASN A 136 -2.44 0.73 -19.38
CA ASN A 136 -1.42 0.25 -18.43
C ASN A 136 -0.03 0.78 -18.84
N ALA A 137 0.03 2.11 -19.00
CA ALA A 137 1.19 2.76 -19.58
C ALA A 137 2.28 3.10 -18.55
N HIS A 138 1.94 3.20 -17.26
CA HIS A 138 2.84 3.75 -16.25
C HIS A 138 3.17 2.76 -15.12
N GLY A 139 2.38 1.71 -14.92
CA GLY A 139 2.59 0.76 -13.84
C GLY A 139 2.15 -0.66 -14.15
N VAL A 140 2.52 -1.56 -13.25
CA VAL A 140 2.05 -2.95 -13.24
C VAL A 140 1.49 -3.30 -11.87
N ILE A 141 0.46 -4.15 -11.82
CA ILE A 141 -0.13 -4.58 -10.55
C ILE A 141 0.93 -5.36 -9.75
N TYR A 142 1.14 -4.94 -8.51
CA TYR A 142 1.96 -5.66 -7.53
C TYR A 142 1.10 -6.66 -6.75
N LEU A 143 0.25 -6.16 -5.87
CA LEU A 143 -0.73 -6.92 -5.13
C LEU A 143 -2.10 -6.27 -5.25
N TRP A 144 -3.14 -7.02 -4.90
CA TRP A 144 -4.50 -6.51 -4.86
C TRP A 144 -5.30 -7.18 -3.75
N GLY A 145 -6.36 -6.53 -3.34
CA GLY A 145 -7.22 -7.02 -2.29
C GLY A 145 -8.52 -6.26 -2.16
N SER A 146 -9.23 -6.51 -1.08
CA SER A 146 -10.49 -5.87 -0.74
C SER A 146 -10.48 -5.35 0.70
N ASN A 147 -11.31 -4.37 0.97
CA ASN A 147 -11.67 -4.00 2.32
C ASN A 147 -12.89 -4.80 2.76
N GLY A 148 -12.96 -5.10 4.03
CA GLY A 148 -14.07 -5.86 4.59
C GLY A 148 -14.03 -5.85 6.11
N ILE A 149 -14.65 -6.85 6.69
CA ILE A 149 -14.75 -6.98 8.14
C ILE A 149 -13.90 -8.17 8.59
N GLY A 150 -12.85 -7.87 9.38
CA GLY A 150 -12.12 -8.86 10.17
C GLY A 150 -12.83 -9.03 11.52
N TYR A 151 -13.10 -10.27 11.93
CA TYR A 151 -13.88 -10.47 13.14
C TYR A 151 -13.58 -11.77 13.89
N ASN A 152 -13.79 -11.74 15.21
CA ASN A 152 -13.80 -12.90 16.10
C ASN A 152 -15.26 -13.35 16.31
N GLU A 153 -15.70 -14.36 15.58
CA GLU A 153 -17.08 -14.84 15.60
C GLU A 153 -17.56 -15.24 17.00
N LYS A 154 -16.71 -15.93 17.75
CA LYS A 154 -17.06 -16.43 19.10
C LYS A 154 -17.35 -15.26 20.06
N MET A 155 -16.51 -14.23 20.06
CA MET A 155 -16.70 -13.06 20.90
C MET A 155 -17.96 -12.29 20.53
N ILE A 156 -18.22 -12.12 19.23
CA ILE A 156 -19.42 -11.42 18.76
C ILE A 156 -20.69 -12.17 19.12
N LYS A 157 -20.73 -13.49 18.81
CA LYS A 157 -21.91 -14.31 19.10
C LYS A 157 -22.21 -14.45 20.58
N ALA A 158 -21.22 -14.32 21.46
CA ALA A 158 -21.44 -14.26 22.91
C ALA A 158 -22.23 -13.00 23.33
N LEU A 159 -22.13 -11.91 22.56
CA LEU A 159 -22.85 -10.65 22.82
C LEU A 159 -24.15 -10.55 22.00
N MET A 160 -24.14 -11.11 20.79
CA MET A 160 -25.25 -11.07 19.83
C MET A 160 -25.24 -12.36 18.98
N PRO A 161 -25.99 -13.40 19.38
CA PRO A 161 -25.99 -14.69 18.68
C PRO A 161 -26.39 -14.59 17.20
N ASP A 162 -27.26 -13.66 16.84
CA ASP A 162 -27.79 -13.38 15.52
C ASP A 162 -27.09 -12.21 14.79
N ALA A 163 -25.83 -11.92 15.16
CA ALA A 163 -25.06 -10.82 14.58
C ALA A 163 -24.91 -10.99 13.06
N PRO A 164 -25.08 -9.91 12.26
CA PRO A 164 -24.98 -9.95 10.80
C PRO A 164 -23.52 -9.93 10.34
N LEU A 165 -22.81 -11.05 10.48
CA LEU A 165 -21.35 -11.18 10.27
C LEU A 165 -20.92 -10.93 8.81
N ASP A 166 -21.84 -11.02 7.84
CA ASP A 166 -21.63 -10.83 6.41
C ASP A 166 -22.13 -9.45 5.89
N SER A 167 -22.33 -8.48 6.78
CA SER A 167 -22.98 -7.22 6.44
C SER A 167 -22.30 -6.03 7.12
N TRP A 168 -22.20 -4.91 6.42
CA TRP A 168 -21.79 -3.61 6.98
C TRP A 168 -22.66 -3.16 8.16
N ARG A 169 -23.86 -3.73 8.31
CA ARG A 169 -24.70 -3.50 9.50
C ARG A 169 -23.98 -3.83 10.81
N LEU A 170 -23.05 -4.78 10.79
CA LEU A 170 -22.27 -5.16 11.97
C LEU A 170 -21.48 -3.95 12.54
N VAL A 171 -21.11 -3.02 11.68
CA VAL A 171 -20.31 -1.84 12.01
C VAL A 171 -21.13 -0.56 11.98
N PHE A 172 -21.96 -0.35 10.97
CA PHE A 172 -22.60 0.94 10.68
C PHE A 172 -24.06 1.06 11.16
N ASP A 173 -24.69 -0.04 11.61
CA ASP A 173 -25.99 0.02 12.27
C ASP A 173 -25.80 0.31 13.77
N PRO A 174 -26.23 1.49 14.28
CA PRO A 174 -25.99 1.87 15.67
C PRO A 174 -26.57 0.88 16.70
N ALA A 175 -27.71 0.22 16.36
CA ALA A 175 -28.35 -0.73 17.26
C ALA A 175 -27.55 -2.05 17.36
N VAL A 176 -26.83 -2.43 16.29
CA VAL A 176 -25.93 -3.58 16.24
C VAL A 176 -24.59 -3.22 16.90
N ALA A 177 -23.98 -2.11 16.46
CA ALA A 177 -22.70 -1.64 16.98
C ALA A 177 -22.71 -1.47 18.51
N ALA A 178 -23.79 -0.89 19.08
CA ALA A 178 -23.94 -0.73 20.51
C ALA A 178 -23.87 -2.07 21.28
N LYS A 179 -24.43 -3.15 20.74
CA LYS A 179 -24.41 -4.48 21.37
C LYS A 179 -23.01 -5.10 21.39
N VAL A 180 -22.27 -4.94 20.31
CA VAL A 180 -20.95 -5.57 20.12
C VAL A 180 -19.78 -4.67 20.53
N ALA A 181 -20.01 -3.38 20.83
CA ALA A 181 -18.97 -2.40 21.18
C ALA A 181 -18.08 -2.84 22.36
N LYS A 182 -18.62 -3.64 23.30
CA LYS A 182 -17.87 -4.11 24.49
C LYS A 182 -16.63 -4.93 24.11
N CYS A 183 -16.69 -5.70 23.04
CA CYS A 183 -15.52 -6.48 22.60
C CYS A 183 -14.57 -5.69 21.67
N GLY A 184 -14.92 -4.44 21.34
CA GLY A 184 -14.08 -3.51 20.58
C GLY A 184 -14.30 -3.54 19.08
N ILE A 185 -14.55 -2.35 18.53
CA ILE A 185 -14.66 -2.10 17.08
C ILE A 185 -13.55 -1.13 16.70
N SER A 186 -12.73 -1.49 15.71
CA SER A 186 -11.72 -0.64 15.09
C SER A 186 -12.10 -0.31 13.67
N LEU A 187 -11.77 0.89 13.21
CA LEU A 187 -11.91 1.31 11.83
C LEU A 187 -10.53 1.64 11.24
N LEU A 188 -10.38 1.48 9.92
CA LEU A 188 -9.22 2.00 9.22
C LEU A 188 -9.10 3.52 9.42
N ASP A 189 -7.90 4.03 9.64
CA ASP A 189 -7.65 5.47 9.61
C ASP A 189 -7.39 5.93 8.15
N SER A 190 -8.37 5.66 7.30
CA SER A 190 -8.37 6.00 5.88
C SER A 190 -9.73 6.59 5.50
N PRO A 191 -9.81 7.94 5.41
CA PRO A 191 -11.07 8.64 5.14
C PRO A 191 -11.78 8.15 3.88
N ALA A 192 -11.04 8.06 2.77
CA ALA A 192 -11.59 7.69 1.47
C ALA A 192 -12.17 6.26 1.46
N GLU A 193 -11.49 5.32 2.08
CA GLU A 193 -11.93 3.92 2.13
C GLU A 193 -13.13 3.73 3.07
N MET A 194 -13.10 4.42 4.21
CA MET A 194 -14.20 4.35 5.17
C MET A 194 -15.49 4.94 4.62
N LEU A 195 -15.42 6.07 3.90
CA LEU A 195 -16.60 6.65 3.26
C LEU A 195 -17.19 5.69 2.20
N ARG A 196 -16.34 5.01 1.42
CA ARG A 196 -16.77 4.01 0.43
C ARG A 196 -17.48 2.82 1.09
N ALA A 197 -16.99 2.37 2.25
CA ALA A 197 -17.65 1.34 3.04
C ALA A 197 -19.04 1.80 3.52
N VAL A 198 -19.16 3.06 3.97
CA VAL A 198 -20.45 3.64 4.36
C VAL A 198 -21.38 3.81 3.16
N TYR A 199 -20.89 4.24 2.00
CA TYR A 199 -21.70 4.31 0.78
C TYR A 199 -22.22 2.91 0.39
N SER A 200 -21.40 1.88 0.43
CA SER A 200 -21.83 0.49 0.22
C SER A 200 -22.93 0.08 1.21
N TYR A 201 -22.74 0.39 2.50
CA TYR A 201 -23.76 0.16 3.53
C TYR A 201 -25.09 0.83 3.22
N MET A 202 -25.06 2.06 2.68
CA MET A 202 -26.24 2.82 2.29
C MET A 202 -26.86 2.38 0.95
N GLY A 203 -26.25 1.41 0.24
CA GLY A 203 -26.66 0.99 -1.10
C GLY A 203 -26.38 2.04 -2.18
N LYS A 204 -25.40 2.90 -1.96
CA LYS A 204 -24.93 3.92 -2.90
C LYS A 204 -23.73 3.45 -3.69
N ASP A 205 -23.40 4.13 -4.78
CA ASP A 205 -22.15 3.93 -5.50
C ASP A 205 -20.95 4.21 -4.56
N PRO A 206 -20.05 3.26 -4.33
CA PRO A 206 -18.84 3.48 -3.52
C PRO A 206 -17.97 4.65 -4.00
N ASN A 207 -18.03 5.00 -5.29
CA ASN A 207 -17.30 6.12 -5.88
C ASN A 207 -18.14 7.40 -6.00
N SER A 208 -19.26 7.53 -5.26
CA SER A 208 -20.12 8.71 -5.30
C SER A 208 -19.36 10.00 -5.00
N GLN A 209 -19.53 11.00 -5.85
CA GLN A 209 -19.03 12.36 -5.67
C GLN A 209 -20.15 13.32 -5.21
N SER A 210 -21.32 12.79 -4.84
CA SER A 210 -22.47 13.56 -4.42
C SER A 210 -22.29 14.15 -3.02
N ALA A 211 -22.49 15.45 -2.90
CA ALA A 211 -22.50 16.14 -1.60
C ALA A 211 -23.61 15.62 -0.67
N ASP A 212 -24.76 15.23 -1.23
CA ASP A 212 -25.88 14.68 -0.46
C ASP A 212 -25.55 13.28 0.09
N ASP A 213 -24.89 12.43 -0.71
CA ASP A 213 -24.44 11.12 -0.25
C ASP A 213 -23.39 11.26 0.85
N LEU A 214 -22.46 12.24 0.71
CA LEU A 214 -21.46 12.53 1.73
C LEU A 214 -22.10 13.01 3.05
N ALA A 215 -23.10 13.89 2.98
CA ALA A 215 -23.81 14.35 4.17
C ALA A 215 -24.59 13.23 4.86
N GLN A 216 -25.20 12.32 4.10
CA GLN A 216 -25.86 11.14 4.64
C GLN A 216 -24.84 10.18 5.30
N ALA A 217 -23.69 9.98 4.68
CA ALA A 217 -22.60 9.16 5.23
C ALA A 217 -22.03 9.75 6.53
N GLU A 218 -21.86 11.08 6.59
CA GLU A 218 -21.48 11.77 7.82
C GLU A 218 -22.46 11.49 8.96
N ALA A 219 -23.77 11.56 8.68
CA ALA A 219 -24.80 11.26 9.67
C ALA A 219 -24.75 9.81 10.16
N VAL A 220 -24.43 8.84 9.30
CA VAL A 220 -24.21 7.44 9.68
C VAL A 220 -22.99 7.33 10.61
N LEU A 221 -21.86 7.92 10.20
CA LEU A 221 -20.61 7.87 10.97
C LEU A 221 -20.78 8.47 12.37
N LEU A 222 -21.39 9.65 12.48
CA LEU A 222 -21.60 10.30 13.78
C LEU A 222 -22.46 9.47 14.73
N LYS A 223 -23.44 8.72 14.22
CA LYS A 223 -24.29 7.83 15.04
C LYS A 223 -23.52 6.64 15.62
N ILE A 224 -22.49 6.14 14.90
CA ILE A 224 -21.70 5.00 15.39
C ILE A 224 -20.46 5.41 16.16
N ARG A 225 -20.07 6.71 16.14
CA ARG A 225 -18.84 7.20 16.80
C ARG A 225 -18.68 6.74 18.26
N PRO A 226 -19.74 6.76 19.10
CA PRO A 226 -19.63 6.32 20.50
C PRO A 226 -19.22 4.86 20.69
N TYR A 227 -19.37 4.03 19.66
CA TYR A 227 -19.11 2.59 19.69
C TYR A 227 -17.74 2.22 19.13
N ILE A 228 -17.03 3.19 18.51
CA ILE A 228 -15.71 2.94 17.90
C ILE A 228 -14.63 3.16 18.94
N ARG A 229 -13.82 2.12 19.16
CA ARG A 229 -12.73 2.12 20.14
C ARG A 229 -11.52 2.91 19.63
N ASN A 230 -11.07 2.62 18.41
CA ASN A 230 -9.91 3.27 17.82
C ASN A 230 -9.96 3.32 16.28
N PHE A 231 -9.04 4.10 15.72
CA PHE A 231 -8.78 4.22 14.29
C PHE A 231 -7.33 3.82 14.06
N SER A 232 -7.10 2.81 13.25
CA SER A 232 -5.76 2.33 12.93
C SER A 232 -5.77 1.55 11.62
N SER A 233 -4.72 1.71 10.82
CA SER A 233 -4.55 0.96 9.57
C SER A 233 -3.53 -0.19 9.67
N SER A 234 -3.02 -0.49 10.88
CA SER A 234 -2.05 -1.58 11.12
C SER A 234 -2.19 -2.26 12.49
N GLU A 235 -2.43 -1.52 13.57
CA GLU A 235 -2.45 -2.07 14.94
C GLU A 235 -3.55 -3.09 15.17
N TYR A 236 -4.63 -3.05 14.37
CA TYR A 236 -5.74 -4.01 14.47
C TYR A 236 -5.29 -5.46 14.20
N ILE A 237 -4.17 -5.68 13.49
CA ILE A 237 -3.65 -7.02 13.21
C ILE A 237 -3.34 -7.75 14.52
N GLU A 238 -2.53 -7.12 15.37
CA GLU A 238 -2.17 -7.68 16.68
C GLU A 238 -3.37 -7.70 17.63
N ALA A 239 -4.18 -6.66 17.63
CA ALA A 239 -5.33 -6.56 18.51
C ALA A 239 -6.39 -7.64 18.22
N LEU A 240 -6.65 -7.97 16.95
CA LEU A 240 -7.48 -9.12 16.56
C LEU A 240 -6.83 -10.44 16.97
N ALA A 241 -5.53 -10.63 16.67
CA ALA A 241 -4.80 -11.86 16.95
C ALA A 241 -4.77 -12.19 18.46
N ASN A 242 -4.67 -11.17 19.30
CA ASN A 242 -4.65 -11.32 20.76
C ASN A 242 -6.04 -11.36 21.41
N GLY A 243 -7.13 -11.05 20.67
CA GLY A 243 -8.49 -10.97 21.19
C GLY A 243 -8.81 -9.67 21.93
N ASP A 244 -8.01 -8.64 21.76
CA ASP A 244 -8.26 -7.30 22.33
C ASP A 244 -9.35 -6.55 21.56
N LEU A 245 -9.54 -6.92 20.28
CA LEU A 245 -10.61 -6.48 19.39
C LEU A 245 -11.38 -7.68 18.86
N CYS A 246 -12.68 -7.52 18.66
CA CYS A 246 -13.49 -8.51 18.01
C CYS A 246 -13.95 -8.14 16.60
N ILE A 247 -13.88 -6.87 16.23
CA ILE A 247 -14.28 -6.36 14.91
C ILE A 247 -13.25 -5.32 14.46
N SER A 248 -12.83 -5.41 13.19
CA SER A 248 -12.13 -4.34 12.52
C SER A 248 -12.60 -4.22 11.07
N VAL A 249 -12.87 -3.00 10.61
CA VAL A 249 -12.84 -2.74 9.17
C VAL A 249 -11.38 -2.77 8.76
N ALA A 250 -11.03 -3.61 7.79
CA ALA A 250 -9.64 -4.01 7.59
C ALA A 250 -9.35 -4.41 6.15
N TYR A 251 -8.08 -4.45 5.80
CA TYR A 251 -7.57 -5.07 4.58
C TYR A 251 -7.59 -6.59 4.73
N ASN A 252 -8.01 -7.28 3.68
CA ASN A 252 -8.18 -8.73 3.72
C ASN A 252 -6.91 -9.50 4.14
N GLY A 253 -5.76 -9.21 3.55
CA GLY A 253 -4.51 -9.91 3.86
C GLY A 253 -4.05 -9.73 5.29
N ASP A 254 -4.27 -8.55 5.86
CA ASP A 254 -3.94 -8.25 7.26
C ASP A 254 -4.80 -9.08 8.23
N VAL A 255 -6.09 -9.24 7.90
CA VAL A 255 -6.97 -10.13 8.70
C VAL A 255 -6.49 -11.57 8.63
N MET A 256 -5.99 -12.01 7.46
CA MET A 256 -5.41 -13.35 7.32
C MET A 256 -4.11 -13.49 8.14
N GLN A 257 -3.27 -12.46 8.18
CA GLN A 257 -2.09 -12.44 9.05
C GLN A 257 -2.49 -12.50 10.54
N ALA A 258 -3.50 -11.73 10.95
CA ALA A 258 -4.04 -11.79 12.31
C ALA A 258 -4.56 -13.19 12.66
N ARG A 259 -5.27 -13.84 11.73
CA ARG A 259 -5.73 -15.23 11.86
C ARG A 259 -4.57 -16.21 12.06
N ASP A 260 -3.53 -16.08 11.24
CA ASP A 260 -2.39 -16.99 11.31
C ASP A 260 -1.62 -16.80 12.64
N ARG A 261 -1.39 -15.56 13.08
CA ARG A 261 -0.79 -15.25 14.40
C ARG A 261 -1.63 -15.79 15.56
N ALA A 262 -2.97 -15.66 15.50
CA ALA A 262 -3.86 -16.20 16.51
C ALA A 262 -3.78 -17.73 16.61
N ARG A 263 -3.68 -18.43 15.46
CA ARG A 263 -3.51 -19.89 15.40
C ARG A 263 -2.16 -20.31 15.95
N GLU A 264 -1.08 -19.66 15.57
CA GLU A 264 0.27 -19.91 16.08
C GLU A 264 0.35 -19.74 17.58
N ALA A 265 -0.29 -18.69 18.12
CA ALA A 265 -0.36 -18.44 19.56
C ALA A 265 -1.21 -19.47 20.33
N ASN A 266 -2.04 -20.28 19.64
CA ASN A 266 -2.88 -21.35 20.18
C ASN A 266 -3.78 -20.93 21.38
N LYS A 267 -4.28 -19.68 21.35
CA LYS A 267 -5.14 -19.13 22.41
C LYS A 267 -6.63 -19.39 22.22
N GLY A 268 -7.01 -20.22 21.24
CA GLY A 268 -8.41 -20.53 20.91
C GLY A 268 -9.16 -19.34 20.28
N ILE A 269 -8.42 -18.40 19.68
CA ILE A 269 -8.96 -17.26 18.93
C ILE A 269 -9.08 -17.65 17.48
N ASP A 270 -10.30 -17.53 16.91
CA ASP A 270 -10.56 -17.79 15.48
C ASP A 270 -11.01 -16.50 14.81
N ILE A 271 -10.14 -15.98 13.98
CA ILE A 271 -10.37 -14.76 13.20
C ILE A 271 -10.87 -15.13 11.81
N LYS A 272 -11.91 -14.45 11.36
CA LYS A 272 -12.52 -14.60 10.04
C LYS A 272 -12.55 -13.26 9.32
N TYR A 273 -12.68 -13.32 8.01
CA TYR A 273 -12.87 -12.17 7.14
C TYR A 273 -14.16 -12.35 6.32
N ALA A 274 -14.92 -11.27 6.18
CA ALA A 274 -16.05 -11.21 5.29
C ALA A 274 -15.96 -10.01 4.34
N VAL A 275 -16.20 -10.26 3.04
CA VAL A 275 -16.64 -9.23 2.12
C VAL A 275 -18.14 -9.03 2.38
N PRO A 276 -18.58 -7.86 2.81
CA PRO A 276 -19.99 -7.63 3.12
C PRO A 276 -20.89 -7.80 1.90
N LYS A 277 -22.08 -8.31 2.12
CA LYS A 277 -23.04 -8.60 1.05
C LYS A 277 -23.55 -7.37 0.30
N GLU A 278 -23.47 -6.21 0.91
CA GLU A 278 -23.78 -4.91 0.29
C GLU A 278 -22.70 -4.48 -0.71
N GLY A 279 -21.57 -5.17 -0.73
CA GLY A 279 -20.40 -4.83 -1.56
C GLY A 279 -19.31 -4.11 -0.78
N SER A 280 -18.18 -3.94 -1.42
CA SER A 280 -17.02 -3.21 -0.90
C SER A 280 -16.13 -2.72 -2.04
N ILE A 281 -14.94 -2.25 -1.70
CA ILE A 281 -13.94 -1.81 -2.70
C ILE A 281 -12.94 -2.92 -3.00
N LEU A 282 -12.50 -2.90 -4.25
CA LEU A 282 -11.32 -3.58 -4.77
C LEU A 282 -10.23 -2.54 -4.95
N TRP A 283 -9.07 -2.79 -4.39
CA TRP A 283 -7.90 -1.93 -4.58
C TRP A 283 -6.77 -2.70 -5.25
N PHE A 284 -5.92 -1.98 -5.95
CA PHE A 284 -4.67 -2.45 -6.53
C PHE A 284 -3.53 -1.57 -6.08
N ASP A 285 -2.40 -2.17 -5.74
CA ASP A 285 -1.15 -1.46 -5.56
C ASP A 285 -0.24 -1.70 -6.76
N MET A 286 0.37 -0.62 -7.25
CA MET A 286 1.05 -0.57 -8.53
C MET A 286 2.56 -0.41 -8.33
N LEU A 287 3.37 -1.27 -8.95
CA LEU A 287 4.79 -0.95 -9.14
C LEU A 287 4.91 0.11 -10.22
N ALA A 288 5.57 1.22 -9.91
CA ALA A 288 5.75 2.33 -10.84
C ALA A 288 7.15 2.96 -10.71
N ILE A 289 7.62 3.57 -11.80
CA ILE A 289 8.92 4.25 -11.87
C ILE A 289 8.65 5.75 -11.85
N PRO A 290 9.10 6.50 -10.83
CA PRO A 290 9.02 7.95 -10.83
C PRO A 290 9.70 8.58 -12.05
N LYS A 291 9.17 9.71 -12.53
CA LYS A 291 9.73 10.40 -13.69
C LYS A 291 11.18 10.87 -13.47
N ASP A 292 11.53 11.14 -12.23
CA ASP A 292 12.83 11.60 -11.76
C ASP A 292 13.70 10.47 -11.15
N ALA A 293 13.38 9.20 -11.45
CA ALA A 293 14.12 8.05 -10.96
C ALA A 293 15.62 8.17 -11.28
N PRO A 294 16.51 8.04 -10.29
CA PRO A 294 17.97 8.12 -10.51
C PRO A 294 18.54 7.01 -11.40
N ASP A 295 18.03 5.77 -11.28
CA ASP A 295 18.45 4.61 -12.08
C ASP A 295 17.23 3.83 -12.64
N PRO A 296 16.62 4.32 -13.74
CA PRO A 296 15.47 3.64 -14.35
C PRO A 296 15.78 2.20 -14.81
N ASP A 297 17.01 1.88 -15.21
CA ASP A 297 17.37 0.54 -15.66
C ASP A 297 17.35 -0.47 -14.49
N SER A 298 17.85 -0.10 -13.33
CA SER A 298 17.71 -0.91 -12.11
C SER A 298 16.25 -1.02 -11.68
N ALA A 299 15.44 0.03 -11.87
CA ALA A 299 14.00 0.01 -11.62
C ALA A 299 13.27 -1.01 -12.53
N TYR A 300 13.56 -1.02 -13.83
CA TYR A 300 13.02 -2.02 -14.76
C TYR A 300 13.42 -3.45 -14.36
N ALA A 301 14.69 -3.65 -13.98
CA ALA A 301 15.17 -4.95 -13.52
C ALA A 301 14.37 -5.44 -12.29
N PHE A 302 14.14 -4.56 -11.31
CA PHE A 302 13.37 -4.89 -10.11
C PHE A 302 11.89 -5.14 -10.43
N MET A 303 11.26 -4.28 -11.23
CA MET A 303 9.87 -4.47 -11.66
C MET A 303 9.68 -5.81 -12.38
N ASN A 304 10.58 -6.15 -13.32
CA ASN A 304 10.54 -7.42 -14.02
C ASN A 304 10.80 -8.62 -13.10
N TYR A 305 11.70 -8.48 -12.13
CA TYR A 305 11.96 -9.49 -11.08
C TYR A 305 10.71 -9.76 -10.25
N MET A 306 10.00 -8.71 -9.80
CA MET A 306 8.77 -8.86 -9.02
C MET A 306 7.65 -9.56 -9.80
N MET A 307 7.64 -9.46 -11.13
CA MET A 307 6.72 -10.21 -12.01
C MET A 307 7.19 -11.66 -12.31
N THR A 308 8.31 -12.13 -11.72
CA THR A 308 8.69 -13.54 -11.82
C THR A 308 7.72 -14.39 -10.99
N PRO A 309 7.15 -15.48 -11.56
CA PRO A 309 6.12 -16.28 -10.86
C PRO A 309 6.52 -16.73 -9.45
N GLN A 310 7.76 -17.18 -9.28
CA GLN A 310 8.29 -17.66 -7.99
C GLN A 310 8.36 -16.54 -6.95
N VAL A 311 8.79 -15.35 -7.39
CA VAL A 311 8.97 -14.19 -6.49
C VAL A 311 7.63 -13.70 -5.97
N ILE A 312 6.68 -13.45 -6.87
CA ILE A 312 5.38 -12.91 -6.46
C ILE A 312 4.52 -13.94 -5.74
N ALA A 313 4.64 -15.24 -6.06
CA ALA A 313 4.01 -16.30 -5.29
C ALA A 313 4.53 -16.35 -3.85
N ALA A 314 5.85 -16.20 -3.64
CA ALA A 314 6.44 -16.15 -2.30
C ALA A 314 5.90 -14.95 -1.50
N VAL A 315 5.75 -13.79 -2.15
CA VAL A 315 5.15 -12.60 -1.52
C VAL A 315 3.69 -12.88 -1.13
N SER A 316 2.85 -13.40 -2.03
CA SER A 316 1.46 -13.76 -1.72
C SER A 316 1.34 -14.78 -0.61
N ASN A 317 2.19 -15.82 -0.62
CA ASN A 317 2.20 -16.86 0.41
C ASN A 317 2.57 -16.30 1.79
N PHE A 318 3.46 -15.31 1.84
CA PHE A 318 3.91 -14.72 3.08
C PHE A 318 2.97 -13.60 3.58
N LYS A 319 2.53 -12.71 2.68
CA LYS A 319 1.72 -11.53 3.03
C LYS A 319 0.22 -11.76 3.00
N ARG A 320 -0.24 -12.90 2.48
CA ARG A 320 -1.67 -13.25 2.39
C ARG A 320 -2.48 -12.29 1.52
N TYR A 321 -1.83 -11.63 0.55
CA TYR A 321 -2.49 -10.82 -0.47
C TYR A 321 -2.48 -11.51 -1.82
N ALA A 322 -3.52 -11.29 -2.61
CA ALA A 322 -3.59 -11.80 -3.97
C ALA A 322 -2.63 -11.02 -4.89
N ASN A 323 -2.05 -11.71 -5.86
CA ASN A 323 -1.29 -11.12 -6.95
C ASN A 323 -1.99 -11.31 -8.30
N ALA A 324 -1.61 -10.53 -9.29
CA ALA A 324 -2.18 -10.57 -10.64
C ALA A 324 -1.37 -11.41 -11.64
N ASN A 325 -0.42 -12.22 -11.19
CA ASN A 325 0.43 -13.03 -12.07
C ASN A 325 -0.17 -14.43 -12.23
N ILE A 326 -0.79 -14.73 -13.40
CA ILE A 326 -1.44 -16.01 -13.64
C ILE A 326 -0.45 -17.19 -13.65
N ALA A 327 0.78 -16.96 -14.08
CA ALA A 327 1.82 -17.99 -14.08
C ALA A 327 2.30 -18.35 -12.66
N SER A 328 2.03 -17.52 -11.67
CA SER A 328 2.35 -17.77 -10.26
C SER A 328 1.34 -18.67 -9.55
N GLN A 329 0.12 -18.82 -10.09
CA GLN A 329 -0.97 -19.51 -9.41
C GLN A 329 -0.68 -20.98 -9.01
N PRO A 330 0.07 -21.78 -9.80
CA PRO A 330 0.49 -23.11 -9.38
C PRO A 330 1.47 -23.11 -8.19
N LEU A 331 2.11 -21.98 -7.90
CA LEU A 331 3.12 -21.81 -6.84
C LEU A 331 2.55 -21.15 -5.58
N VAL A 332 1.34 -20.58 -5.68
CA VAL A 332 0.61 -20.06 -4.52
C VAL A 332 0.04 -21.23 -3.73
N LEU A 333 0.31 -21.23 -2.42
CA LEU A 333 -0.14 -22.29 -1.51
C LEU A 333 -1.67 -22.44 -1.54
N PRO A 334 -2.20 -23.68 -1.47
CA PRO A 334 -3.66 -23.89 -1.44
C PRO A 334 -4.35 -23.09 -0.33
N ALA A 335 -3.75 -22.99 0.86
CA ALA A 335 -4.28 -22.19 1.98
C ALA A 335 -4.36 -20.68 1.70
N VAL A 336 -3.75 -20.20 0.62
CA VAL A 336 -3.80 -18.81 0.17
C VAL A 336 -4.70 -18.69 -1.06
N LYS A 337 -4.45 -19.51 -2.06
CA LYS A 337 -5.15 -19.46 -3.34
C LYS A 337 -6.64 -19.81 -3.22
N ASP A 338 -6.97 -20.80 -2.40
CA ASP A 338 -8.34 -21.34 -2.24
C ASP A 338 -9.11 -20.62 -1.12
N ASP A 339 -8.49 -19.62 -0.46
CA ASP A 339 -9.17 -18.81 0.56
C ASP A 339 -9.95 -17.65 -0.11
N PRO A 340 -11.30 -17.66 -0.02
CA PRO A 340 -12.12 -16.60 -0.64
C PRO A 340 -11.94 -15.22 0.00
N GLY A 341 -11.31 -15.14 1.17
CA GLY A 341 -10.92 -13.89 1.78
C GLY A 341 -9.65 -13.28 1.14
N ILE A 342 -8.85 -14.09 0.43
CA ILE A 342 -7.63 -13.63 -0.28
C ILE A 342 -7.94 -13.52 -1.78
N TYR A 343 -8.44 -14.59 -2.38
CA TYR A 343 -8.89 -14.65 -3.77
C TYR A 343 -10.42 -14.75 -3.83
N PRO A 344 -11.14 -13.62 -3.86
CA PRO A 344 -12.60 -13.61 -3.85
C PRO A 344 -13.18 -14.45 -4.99
N THR A 345 -14.27 -15.16 -4.68
CA THR A 345 -15.04 -15.91 -5.68
C THR A 345 -15.58 -14.98 -6.78
N PRO A 346 -15.97 -15.52 -7.95
CA PRO A 346 -16.59 -14.70 -9.01
C PRO A 346 -17.76 -13.86 -8.50
N ASP A 347 -18.64 -14.44 -7.68
CA ASP A 347 -19.81 -13.74 -7.09
C ASP A 347 -19.40 -12.61 -6.14
N GLN A 348 -18.36 -12.83 -5.32
CA GLN A 348 -17.81 -11.77 -4.46
C GLN A 348 -17.16 -10.66 -5.27
N ARG A 349 -16.41 -11.02 -6.33
CA ARG A 349 -15.75 -10.04 -7.22
C ARG A 349 -16.74 -9.10 -7.91
N GLN A 350 -17.96 -9.59 -8.25
CA GLN A 350 -19.02 -8.73 -8.81
C GLN A 350 -19.50 -7.65 -7.82
N LYS A 351 -19.37 -7.90 -6.52
CA LYS A 351 -19.75 -6.95 -5.46
C LYS A 351 -18.62 -5.99 -5.06
N LEU A 352 -17.43 -6.16 -5.64
CA LEU A 352 -16.28 -5.32 -5.37
C LEU A 352 -16.16 -4.24 -6.46
N ALA A 353 -16.40 -2.99 -6.07
CA ALA A 353 -16.19 -1.83 -6.94
C ALA A 353 -14.71 -1.45 -6.97
N LEU A 354 -14.16 -1.15 -8.16
CA LEU A 354 -12.84 -0.57 -8.27
C LEU A 354 -12.82 0.79 -7.58
N GLN A 355 -11.83 1.03 -6.73
CA GLN A 355 -11.62 2.34 -6.13
C GLN A 355 -11.07 3.31 -7.19
N LEU A 356 -11.82 4.38 -7.45
CA LEU A 356 -11.44 5.47 -8.35
C LEU A 356 -10.88 6.65 -7.55
N ALA A 357 -10.15 7.54 -8.24
CA ALA A 357 -9.65 8.76 -7.64
C ALA A 357 -10.79 9.73 -7.27
N ASP A 358 -10.70 10.32 -6.09
CA ASP A 358 -11.55 11.44 -5.72
C ASP A 358 -11.07 12.74 -6.36
N SER A 359 -11.99 13.63 -6.69
CA SER A 359 -11.64 15.00 -7.07
C SER A 359 -10.96 15.71 -5.89
N PRO A 360 -10.14 16.75 -6.13
CA PRO A 360 -9.55 17.55 -5.04
C PRO A 360 -10.59 18.17 -4.11
N GLU A 361 -11.76 18.51 -4.63
CA GLU A 361 -12.88 19.02 -3.85
C GLU A 361 -13.47 17.95 -2.95
N GLN A 362 -13.73 16.76 -3.51
CA GLN A 362 -14.23 15.61 -2.77
C GLN A 362 -13.23 15.17 -1.70
N THR A 363 -11.95 15.10 -2.01
CA THR A 363 -10.89 14.75 -1.03
C THR A 363 -10.93 15.70 0.17
N ARG A 364 -11.05 17.03 -0.05
CA ARG A 364 -11.17 18.01 1.04
C ARG A 364 -12.46 17.83 1.84
N ALA A 365 -13.57 17.54 1.17
CA ALA A 365 -14.85 17.32 1.83
C ALA A 365 -14.85 16.06 2.70
N ILE A 366 -14.36 14.93 2.17
CA ILE A 366 -14.17 13.67 2.88
C ILE A 366 -13.26 13.87 4.11
N THR A 367 -12.14 14.59 3.95
CA THR A 367 -11.20 14.86 5.06
C THR A 367 -11.89 15.64 6.19
N ARG A 368 -12.72 16.64 5.88
CA ARG A 368 -13.49 17.39 6.89
C ARG A 368 -14.48 16.50 7.63
N VAL A 369 -15.24 15.68 6.90
CA VAL A 369 -16.19 14.72 7.51
C VAL A 369 -15.45 13.75 8.42
N TRP A 370 -14.29 13.24 7.98
CA TRP A 370 -13.49 12.30 8.77
C TRP A 370 -12.95 12.92 10.05
N GLN A 371 -12.42 14.15 10.01
CA GLN A 371 -11.96 14.84 11.21
C GLN A 371 -13.10 15.07 12.21
N LYS A 372 -14.26 15.52 11.71
CA LYS A 372 -15.46 15.69 12.53
C LYS A 372 -15.89 14.38 13.19
N PHE A 373 -15.89 13.28 12.42
CA PHE A 373 -16.20 11.95 12.93
C PHE A 373 -15.20 11.52 14.01
N LYS A 374 -13.89 11.66 13.79
CA LYS A 374 -12.86 11.26 14.77
C LYS A 374 -12.99 12.02 16.08
N THR A 375 -13.28 13.32 16.02
CA THR A 375 -13.44 14.15 17.22
C THR A 375 -14.80 13.98 17.88
N GLY A 376 -15.82 13.47 17.19
CA GLY A 376 -17.18 13.31 17.69
C GLY A 376 -17.96 14.63 17.75
N GLN A 377 -17.55 15.66 16.99
CA GLN A 377 -18.13 17.01 16.99
C GLN A 377 -18.93 17.29 15.74
#